data_5611986061b6f76353afd40315e8878c
#
_entry.id   5611986061b6f76353afd40315e8878c
#
_cell.length_a   1.000
_cell.length_b   1.000
_cell.length_c   1.000
_cell.angle_alpha   90.00
_cell.angle_beta   90.00
_cell.angle_gamma   90.00
#
_symmetry.space_group_name_H-M   'P 1'
#
loop_
_entity.id
_entity.type
_entity.pdbx_description
1 polymer ?
#
loop_
_entity_poly.entity_id
_entity_poly.type
_entity_poly.pdbx_seq_one_letter_code
_entity_poly.pdbx_strand_id
1 'polypeptide(L)'
;MLSGSLLFAQLQSIEDGVYIEVQAQAGKLLYEEKCQHCHDLQFFKGRLISFTGMTVLDLWYAMLGKMPADNPGSLKDSEYLEIIAYVLSQYGFPAGETELVPSNQLGKIRILAPQ
;
A
#
# COMPACT_ATOMS: atom_id res chain seq x y z
N MET A 1 10.65 -6.19 28.76
CA MET A 1 11.18 -6.14 27.40
C MET A 1 10.09 -6.25 26.36
N LEU A 2 10.11 -5.41 25.35
CA LEU A 2 9.11 -5.41 24.31
C LEU A 2 9.37 -6.52 23.31
N SER A 3 8.34 -7.27 22.99
CA SER A 3 8.42 -8.34 22.00
C SER A 3 7.99 -7.83 20.62
N GLY A 4 8.22 -8.65 19.60
CA GLY A 4 7.75 -8.34 18.26
C GLY A 4 6.23 -8.23 18.16
N SER A 5 5.48 -8.95 19.01
CA SER A 5 4.03 -8.87 18.99
C SER A 5 3.53 -7.52 19.51
N LEU A 6 4.23 -6.91 20.45
CA LEU A 6 3.87 -5.57 20.92
C LEU A 6 4.10 -4.54 19.82
N LEU A 7 5.24 -4.63 19.15
CA LEU A 7 5.56 -3.77 18.02
C LEU A 7 4.49 -3.89 16.94
N PHE A 8 4.09 -5.11 16.61
CA PHE A 8 3.07 -5.40 15.63
C PHE A 8 1.74 -4.77 16.01
N ALA A 9 1.37 -4.85 17.30
CA ALA A 9 0.12 -4.29 17.79
C ALA A 9 0.07 -2.76 17.68
N GLN A 10 1.23 -2.10 17.50
CA GLN A 10 1.31 -0.65 17.38
C GLN A 10 1.17 -0.15 15.94
N LEU A 11 1.11 -1.04 14.94
CA LEU A 11 0.93 -0.63 13.56
C LEU A 11 -0.54 -0.27 13.33
N GLN A 12 -0.85 1.02 13.35
CA GLN A 12 -2.22 1.54 13.27
C GLN A 12 -2.45 2.44 12.06
N SER A 13 -1.40 2.96 11.47
CA SER A 13 -1.52 3.82 10.29
C SER A 13 -0.33 3.65 9.36
N ILE A 14 -0.46 4.20 8.16
CA ILE A 14 0.61 4.15 7.16
C ILE A 14 1.86 4.94 7.57
N GLU A 15 1.80 5.67 8.67
CA GLU A 15 3.00 6.34 9.23
C GLU A 15 3.86 5.40 10.07
N ASP A 16 3.40 4.21 10.36
CA ASP A 16 4.03 3.33 11.34
C ASP A 16 5.01 2.33 10.73
N GLY A 17 5.46 2.55 9.50
CA GLY A 17 6.41 1.63 8.86
C GLY A 17 5.78 0.30 8.52
N VAL A 18 4.70 0.33 7.74
CA VAL A 18 3.85 -0.84 7.49
C VAL A 18 4.31 -1.69 6.31
N TYR A 19 5.38 -1.29 5.63
CA TYR A 19 5.96 -2.03 4.51
C TYR A 19 7.48 -2.04 4.67
N ILE A 20 8.16 -2.93 3.93
CA ILE A 20 9.61 -2.92 3.90
C ILE A 20 10.12 -2.36 2.57
N GLU A 21 11.34 -1.85 2.59
CA GLU A 21 11.91 -1.12 1.45
C GLU A 21 11.93 -1.96 0.17
N VAL A 22 12.23 -3.26 0.28
CA VAL A 22 12.28 -4.13 -0.90
C VAL A 22 10.91 -4.26 -1.57
N GLN A 23 9.83 -4.15 -0.81
CA GLN A 23 8.48 -4.16 -1.38
C GLN A 23 8.24 -2.92 -2.23
N ALA A 24 8.67 -1.75 -1.74
CA ALA A 24 8.52 -0.51 -2.50
C ALA A 24 9.32 -0.56 -3.78
N GLN A 25 10.51 -1.16 -3.75
CA GLN A 25 11.34 -1.30 -4.95
C GLN A 25 10.68 -2.23 -5.98
N ALA A 26 10.13 -3.36 -5.53
CA ALA A 26 9.40 -4.26 -6.40
C ALA A 26 8.14 -3.58 -6.97
N GLY A 27 7.44 -2.83 -6.14
CA GLY A 27 6.24 -2.11 -6.55
C GLY A 27 6.51 -1.04 -7.58
N LYS A 28 7.68 -0.40 -7.53
CA LYS A 28 8.10 0.57 -8.54
C LYS A 28 8.13 -0.07 -9.92
N LEU A 29 8.74 -1.24 -10.04
CA LEU A 29 8.84 -1.95 -11.31
C LEU A 29 7.46 -2.33 -11.84
N LEU A 30 6.60 -2.84 -10.96
CA LEU A 30 5.23 -3.20 -11.32
C LEU A 30 4.42 -1.97 -11.75
N TYR A 31 4.58 -0.87 -11.03
CA TYR A 31 3.89 0.38 -11.36
C TYR A 31 4.28 0.85 -12.76
N GLU A 32 5.58 0.87 -13.04
CA GLU A 32 6.10 1.31 -14.35
C GLU A 32 5.61 0.40 -15.47
N GLU A 33 5.49 -0.88 -15.22
CA GLU A 33 5.07 -1.85 -16.23
C GLU A 33 3.55 -1.90 -16.43
N LYS A 34 2.77 -1.79 -15.33
CA LYS A 34 1.33 -2.11 -15.36
C LYS A 34 0.41 -0.92 -15.16
N CYS A 35 0.90 0.16 -14.58
CA CYS A 35 0.04 1.27 -14.12
C CYS A 35 0.35 2.60 -14.78
N GLN A 36 1.58 2.86 -15.11
CA GLN A 36 2.05 4.17 -15.56
C GLN A 36 1.43 4.62 -16.87
N HIS A 37 1.00 3.68 -17.71
CA HIS A 37 0.35 3.99 -18.98
C HIS A 37 -0.92 4.81 -18.80
N CYS A 38 -1.66 4.55 -17.73
CA CYS A 38 -2.96 5.19 -17.49
C CYS A 38 -2.93 6.16 -16.33
N HIS A 39 -1.99 5.98 -15.40
CA HIS A 39 -1.94 6.74 -14.16
C HIS A 39 -0.54 7.24 -13.89
N ASP A 40 -0.41 8.53 -13.59
CA ASP A 40 0.81 9.06 -12.99
C ASP A 40 0.68 8.97 -11.46
N LEU A 41 1.76 9.31 -10.75
CA LEU A 41 1.73 9.27 -9.28
C LEU A 41 0.72 10.24 -8.69
N GLN A 42 0.43 11.32 -9.38
CA GLN A 42 -0.57 12.30 -8.93
C GLN A 42 -1.94 11.67 -8.76
N PHE A 43 -2.29 10.72 -9.62
CA PHE A 43 -3.53 9.95 -9.48
C PHE A 43 -3.57 9.24 -8.13
N PHE A 44 -2.46 8.61 -7.73
CA PHE A 44 -2.42 7.89 -6.46
C PHE A 44 -2.45 8.81 -5.26
N LYS A 45 -1.92 10.03 -5.39
CA LYS A 45 -2.09 11.03 -4.35
C LYS A 45 -3.56 11.30 -4.09
N GLY A 46 -4.32 11.50 -5.17
CA GLY A 46 -5.77 11.69 -5.06
C GLY A 46 -6.48 10.51 -4.43
N ARG A 47 -6.03 9.29 -4.74
CA ARG A 47 -6.61 8.09 -4.14
C ARG A 47 -6.32 8.02 -2.64
N LEU A 48 -5.12 8.34 -2.22
CA LEU A 48 -4.80 8.36 -0.79
C LEU A 48 -5.65 9.41 -0.07
N ILE A 49 -5.84 10.57 -0.68
CA ILE A 49 -6.69 11.61 -0.10
C ILE A 49 -8.12 11.11 0.04
N SER A 50 -8.68 10.52 -1.02
CA SER A 50 -10.07 10.06 -1.00
C SER A 50 -10.29 8.87 -0.05
N PHE A 51 -9.23 8.10 0.25
CA PHE A 51 -9.32 6.97 1.18
C PHE A 51 -8.90 7.33 2.60
N THR A 52 -8.63 8.60 2.88
CA THR A 52 -8.24 9.04 4.22
C THR A 52 -9.29 8.62 5.25
N GLY A 53 -8.83 7.98 6.33
CA GLY A 53 -9.70 7.45 7.37
C GLY A 53 -10.19 6.03 7.10
N MET A 54 -10.07 5.56 5.87
CA MET A 54 -10.32 4.16 5.53
C MET A 54 -9.03 3.37 5.78
N THR A 55 -9.02 2.11 5.41
CA THR A 55 -7.89 1.24 5.69
C THR A 55 -7.18 0.78 4.43
N VAL A 56 -5.96 0.26 4.61
CA VAL A 56 -5.20 -0.33 3.50
C VAL A 56 -5.98 -1.51 2.89
N LEU A 57 -6.74 -2.24 3.71
CA LEU A 57 -7.60 -3.32 3.19
C LEU A 57 -8.61 -2.77 2.19
N ASP A 58 -9.24 -1.64 2.51
CA ASP A 58 -10.21 -1.00 1.63
C ASP A 58 -9.57 -0.59 0.31
N LEU A 59 -8.38 -0.01 0.37
CA LEU A 59 -7.65 0.41 -0.83
C LEU A 59 -7.28 -0.80 -1.70
N TRP A 60 -6.79 -1.86 -1.08
CA TRP A 60 -6.43 -3.08 -1.80
C TRP A 60 -7.63 -3.66 -2.52
N TYR A 61 -8.77 -3.78 -1.84
CA TYR A 61 -9.99 -4.33 -2.46
C TYR A 61 -10.48 -3.44 -3.60
N ALA A 62 -10.35 -2.12 -3.47
CA ALA A 62 -10.71 -1.22 -4.56
C ALA A 62 -9.81 -1.45 -5.79
N MET A 63 -8.53 -1.70 -5.58
CA MET A 63 -7.60 -1.99 -6.67
C MET A 63 -7.90 -3.34 -7.32
N LEU A 64 -8.19 -4.36 -6.50
CA LEU A 64 -8.52 -5.69 -7.02
C LEU A 64 -9.73 -5.65 -7.98
N GLY A 65 -10.72 -4.86 -7.65
CA GLY A 65 -11.95 -4.81 -8.42
C GLY A 65 -11.84 -4.03 -9.73
N LYS A 66 -10.80 -3.21 -9.89
CA LYS A 66 -10.74 -2.26 -11.00
C LYS A 66 -9.43 -2.27 -11.78
N MET A 67 -8.34 -2.76 -11.19
CA MET A 67 -7.01 -2.63 -11.78
C MET A 67 -6.29 -3.96 -11.90
N PRO A 68 -5.43 -4.13 -12.90
CA PRO A 68 -5.29 -3.26 -14.07
C PRO A 68 -6.59 -3.17 -14.87
N ALA A 69 -6.85 -2.01 -15.50
CA ALA A 69 -8.14 -1.76 -16.16
C ALA A 69 -8.45 -2.77 -17.27
N ASP A 70 -7.44 -3.27 -17.97
CA ASP A 70 -7.59 -4.25 -19.04
C ASP A 70 -7.80 -5.68 -18.52
N ASN A 71 -7.49 -5.93 -17.24
CA ASN A 71 -7.67 -7.25 -16.64
C ASN A 71 -7.71 -7.14 -15.12
N PRO A 72 -8.83 -6.64 -14.53
CA PRO A 72 -8.93 -6.46 -13.10
C PRO A 72 -8.68 -7.76 -12.33
N GLY A 73 -7.94 -7.64 -11.23
CA GLY A 73 -7.64 -8.79 -10.38
C GLY A 73 -6.56 -9.73 -10.90
N SER A 74 -5.87 -9.36 -11.98
CA SER A 74 -4.93 -10.25 -12.65
C SER A 74 -3.56 -10.36 -12.00
N LEU A 75 -3.21 -9.40 -11.13
CA LEU A 75 -1.93 -9.47 -10.42
C LEU A 75 -2.06 -10.39 -9.21
N LYS A 76 -0.93 -10.86 -8.71
CA LYS A 76 -0.90 -11.58 -7.43
C LYS A 76 -1.22 -10.62 -6.30
N ASP A 77 -1.77 -11.14 -5.21
CA ASP A 77 -2.07 -10.32 -4.03
C ASP A 77 -0.84 -9.56 -3.55
N SER A 78 0.31 -10.24 -3.48
CA SER A 78 1.56 -9.61 -3.05
C SER A 78 1.97 -8.47 -3.98
N GLU A 79 1.66 -8.57 -5.27
CA GLU A 79 2.02 -7.55 -6.24
C GLU A 79 1.20 -6.27 -6.06
N TYR A 80 -0.09 -6.40 -5.76
CA TYR A 80 -0.91 -5.23 -5.41
C TYR A 80 -0.34 -4.51 -4.19
N LEU A 81 0.08 -5.28 -3.18
CA LEU A 81 0.63 -4.69 -1.96
C LEU A 81 1.99 -4.05 -2.18
N GLU A 82 2.79 -4.61 -3.09
CA GLU A 82 4.04 -3.99 -3.48
C GLU A 82 3.82 -2.64 -4.17
N ILE A 83 2.79 -2.56 -5.01
CA ILE A 83 2.42 -1.28 -5.64
C ILE A 83 1.98 -0.28 -4.57
N ILE A 84 1.18 -0.70 -3.61
CA ILE A 84 0.76 0.16 -2.50
C ILE A 84 2.00 0.63 -1.72
N ALA A 85 2.94 -0.27 -1.42
CA ALA A 85 4.17 0.08 -0.72
C ALA A 85 4.96 1.15 -1.50
N TYR A 86 5.07 0.99 -2.80
CA TYR A 86 5.75 1.98 -3.63
C TYR A 86 5.05 3.35 -3.55
N VAL A 87 3.73 3.37 -3.67
CA VAL A 87 2.95 4.62 -3.56
C VAL A 87 3.20 5.28 -2.21
N LEU A 88 3.14 4.51 -1.12
CA LEU A 88 3.41 5.05 0.21
C LEU A 88 4.81 5.66 0.29
N SER A 89 5.81 4.99 -0.29
CA SER A 89 7.18 5.48 -0.27
C SER A 89 7.32 6.81 -1.03
N GLN A 90 6.55 7.00 -2.08
CA GLN A 90 6.63 8.22 -2.89
C GLN A 90 5.98 9.42 -2.22
N TYR A 91 5.10 9.19 -1.26
CA TYR A 91 4.42 10.27 -0.55
C TYR A 91 4.89 10.45 0.89
N GLY A 92 6.10 9.94 1.18
CA GLY A 92 6.78 10.24 2.44
C GLY A 92 6.40 9.36 3.61
N PHE A 93 5.60 8.31 3.39
CA PHE A 93 5.29 7.38 4.46
C PHE A 93 6.43 6.38 4.62
N PRO A 94 6.91 6.15 5.85
CA PRO A 94 8.17 5.44 6.07
C PRO A 94 8.04 3.94 5.85
N ALA A 95 9.14 3.34 5.41
CA ALA A 95 9.34 1.90 5.50
C ALA A 95 9.65 1.51 6.93
N GLY A 96 9.40 0.26 7.24
CA GLY A 96 9.72 -0.31 8.54
C GLY A 96 10.30 -1.70 8.38
N GLU A 97 10.10 -2.51 9.40
CA GLU A 97 10.62 -3.87 9.43
C GLU A 97 9.52 -4.92 9.23
N THR A 98 8.29 -4.48 9.07
CA THR A 98 7.14 -5.37 8.89
C THR A 98 6.67 -5.33 7.45
N GLU A 99 6.64 -6.51 6.85
CA GLU A 99 6.16 -6.69 5.50
C GLU A 99 4.67 -6.43 5.40
N LEU A 100 4.26 -5.78 4.32
CA LEU A 100 2.83 -5.60 4.02
C LEU A 100 2.33 -6.89 3.36
N VAL A 101 1.48 -7.64 4.04
CA VAL A 101 1.05 -8.96 3.58
C VAL A 101 -0.47 -9.02 3.44
N PRO A 102 -0.98 -9.86 2.51
CA PRO A 102 -2.42 -10.05 2.34
C PRO A 102 -3.01 -10.71 3.58
N SER A 103 -3.65 -9.91 4.43
CA SER A 103 -4.20 -10.40 5.67
C SER A 103 -5.24 -9.45 6.22
N ASN A 104 -5.99 -9.91 7.22
CA ASN A 104 -6.97 -9.05 7.90
C ASN A 104 -6.30 -7.91 8.68
N GLN A 105 -5.00 -8.00 8.94
CA GLN A 105 -4.26 -6.92 9.58
C GLN A 105 -4.31 -5.63 8.78
N LEU A 106 -4.45 -5.72 7.46
CA LEU A 106 -4.58 -4.54 6.61
C LEU A 106 -5.79 -3.68 6.99
N GLY A 107 -6.82 -4.29 7.56
CA GLY A 107 -8.01 -3.58 8.03
C GLY A 107 -7.79 -2.77 9.29
N LYS A 108 -6.62 -2.88 9.90
CA LYS A 108 -6.26 -2.11 11.10
C LYS A 108 -5.31 -0.95 10.79
N ILE A 109 -4.86 -0.85 9.54
CA ILE A 109 -3.89 0.17 9.12
C ILE A 109 -4.65 1.31 8.45
N ARG A 110 -4.72 2.46 9.12
CA ARG A 110 -5.44 3.63 8.63
C ARG A 110 -4.65 4.37 7.57
N ILE A 111 -5.35 4.83 6.55
CA ILE A 111 -4.78 5.70 5.54
C ILE A 111 -4.90 7.14 6.01
N LEU A 112 -3.78 7.85 5.95
CA LEU A 112 -3.68 9.25 6.28
C LEU A 112 -3.44 10.04 5.00
N ALA A 113 -3.89 11.29 4.98
CA ALA A 113 -3.69 12.14 3.81
C ALA A 113 -2.21 12.44 3.63
N PRO A 114 -1.67 12.36 2.41
CA PRO A 114 -0.30 12.81 2.15
C PRO A 114 -0.22 14.33 2.31
N GLN A 115 0.92 14.79 2.77
CA GLN A 115 1.17 16.22 2.96
C GLN A 115 1.78 16.88 1.73
#